data_c1741fa8a8ea48d1da884d925a29c8fe
#
_entry.id   c1741fa8a8ea48d1da884d925a29c8fe
#
_cell.length_a   1.000
_cell.length_b   1.000
_cell.length_c   1.000
_cell.angle_alpha   90.00
_cell.angle_beta   90.00
_cell.angle_gamma   90.00
#
_symmetry.space_group_name_H-M   'P 1'
#
loop_
_entity.id
_entity.type
_entity.pdbx_description
1 polymer ?
#
loop_
_entity_poly.entity_id
_entity_poly.type
_entity_poly.pdbx_seq_one_letter_code
_entity_poly.pdbx_strand_id
1 'polypeptide(L)'
;IVGQVLPQQAAIISSLLLPLSLIGLILLIVLRVKGGREAFAKTGMSGGNWKVWLGYGVVLVAYYGLQTILNYLFKLGQVVDIKTALPQLAASPIPDAALIPVLAIQTVILGPLLGLIISFGEEYGWRGYLQTELIRLGRVRGIFLLGVIWGIWHWPVIWMGYNFPGQPVLGSLAMVAMCVILAYFLGYAVIKSNGVWTAAYLHALSNQTLSFFML
;
A
#
# COMPACT_ATOMS: atom_id res chain seq x y z
N ILE A 1 9.90 10.47 -16.46
CA ILE A 1 11.19 10.64 -15.74
C ILE A 1 10.89 10.23 -14.30
N VAL A 2 11.04 8.97 -13.99
CA VAL A 2 11.11 8.49 -12.61
C VAL A 2 12.43 9.05 -12.08
N GLY A 3 12.36 10.17 -11.35
CA GLY A 3 13.53 10.74 -10.72
C GLY A 3 14.09 9.71 -9.75
N GLN A 4 15.32 9.30 -9.96
CA GLN A 4 16.04 8.43 -9.05
C GLN A 4 16.11 9.15 -7.69
N VAL A 5 15.28 8.71 -6.75
CA VAL A 5 15.58 8.95 -5.34
C VAL A 5 16.98 8.41 -5.16
N LEU A 6 17.93 9.24 -4.72
CA LEU A 6 19.28 8.78 -4.47
C LEU A 6 19.17 7.53 -3.59
N PRO A 7 19.81 6.41 -3.93
CA PRO A 7 19.66 5.13 -3.21
C PRO A 7 19.84 5.27 -1.70
N GLN A 8 20.68 6.20 -1.27
CA GLN A 8 20.91 6.53 0.14
C GLN A 8 19.69 7.16 0.83
N GLN A 9 18.96 8.05 0.15
CA GLN A 9 17.74 8.68 0.72
C GLN A 9 16.60 7.67 0.84
N ALA A 10 16.43 6.82 -0.15
CA ALA A 10 15.45 5.73 -0.09
C ALA A 10 15.78 4.75 1.05
N ALA A 11 17.04 4.40 1.24
CA ALA A 11 17.50 3.55 2.35
C ALA A 11 17.25 4.20 3.71
N ILE A 12 17.52 5.51 3.86
CA ILE A 12 17.27 6.25 5.11
C ILE A 12 15.78 6.30 5.40
N ILE A 13 14.95 6.65 4.41
CA ILE A 13 13.49 6.72 4.58
C ILE A 13 12.94 5.35 4.98
N SER A 14 13.33 4.27 4.28
CA SER A 14 12.91 2.91 4.61
C SER A 14 13.38 2.46 6.00
N SER A 15 14.60 2.84 6.39
CA SER A 15 15.16 2.51 7.71
C SER A 15 14.46 3.24 8.86
N LEU A 16 13.83 4.38 8.59
CA LEU A 16 13.06 5.15 9.58
C LEU A 16 11.58 4.74 9.63
N LEU A 17 10.96 4.48 8.47
CA LEU A 17 9.53 4.15 8.41
C LEU A 17 9.22 2.78 9.04
N LEU A 18 10.07 1.78 8.81
CA LEU A 18 9.88 0.44 9.36
C LEU A 18 9.88 0.40 10.90
N PRO A 19 10.89 0.94 11.60
CA PRO A 19 10.89 1.02 13.06
C PRO A 19 9.72 1.84 13.62
N LEU A 20 9.35 2.96 12.98
CA LEU A 20 8.22 3.78 13.40
C LEU A 20 6.89 3.03 13.28
N SER A 21 6.67 2.27 12.22
CA SER A 21 5.49 1.42 12.06
C SER A 21 5.45 0.31 13.12
N LEU A 22 6.59 -0.31 13.44
CA LEU A 22 6.69 -1.32 14.49
C LEU A 22 6.48 -0.74 15.89
N ILE A 23 7.07 0.42 16.18
CA ILE A 23 6.87 1.13 17.45
C ILE A 23 5.40 1.53 17.60
N GLY A 24 4.80 2.08 16.54
CA GLY A 24 3.37 2.41 16.51
C GLY A 24 2.50 1.19 16.80
N LEU A 25 2.80 0.05 16.17
CA LEU A 25 2.13 -1.22 16.41
C LEU A 25 2.27 -1.68 17.85
N ILE A 26 3.48 -1.67 18.41
CA ILE A 26 3.76 -2.08 19.79
C ILE A 26 3.00 -1.17 20.77
N LEU A 27 3.05 0.15 20.57
CA LEU A 27 2.32 1.10 21.41
C LEU A 27 0.81 0.89 21.35
N LEU A 28 0.25 0.67 20.16
CA LEU A 28 -1.18 0.37 19.99
C LEU A 28 -1.56 -0.94 20.68
N ILE A 29 -0.76 -1.99 20.56
CA ILE A 29 -0.98 -3.26 21.25
C ILE A 29 -0.92 -3.06 22.76
N VAL A 30 0.10 -2.38 23.29
CA VAL A 30 0.27 -2.13 24.73
C VAL A 30 -0.87 -1.29 25.29
N LEU A 31 -1.27 -0.22 24.60
CA LEU A 31 -2.37 0.64 25.03
C LEU A 31 -3.70 -0.10 25.05
N ARG A 32 -3.90 -1.06 24.13
CA ARG A 32 -5.14 -1.81 24.02
C ARG A 32 -5.19 -3.04 24.92
N VAL A 33 -4.08 -3.68 25.19
CA VAL A 33 -4.00 -4.77 26.19
C VAL A 33 -4.35 -4.28 27.58
N LYS A 34 -4.02 -3.01 27.92
CA LYS A 34 -4.47 -2.36 29.17
C LYS A 34 -6.00 -2.18 29.24
N GLY A 35 -6.69 -2.11 28.12
CA GLY A 35 -8.15 -2.01 28.04
C GLY A 35 -8.88 -3.36 28.09
N GLY A 36 -8.15 -4.46 28.19
CA GLY A 36 -8.70 -5.80 28.28
C GLY A 36 -9.09 -6.46 26.96
N ARG A 37 -9.45 -7.74 27.06
CA ARG A 37 -9.74 -8.63 25.91
C ARG A 37 -10.85 -8.11 25.00
N GLU A 38 -11.83 -7.44 25.56
CA GLU A 38 -12.99 -6.89 24.85
C GLU A 38 -12.62 -5.64 24.03
N ALA A 39 -11.76 -4.77 24.60
CA ALA A 39 -11.21 -3.64 23.87
C ALA A 39 -10.34 -4.10 22.70
N PHE A 40 -9.55 -5.16 22.88
CA PHE A 40 -8.74 -5.75 21.83
C PHE A 40 -9.59 -6.36 20.70
N ALA A 41 -10.68 -7.05 21.02
CA ALA A 41 -11.61 -7.61 20.04
C ALA A 41 -12.26 -6.52 19.16
N LYS A 42 -12.53 -5.34 19.74
CA LYS A 42 -13.10 -4.18 19.03
C LYS A 42 -12.12 -3.53 18.02
N THR A 43 -10.86 -3.94 18.02
CA THR A 43 -9.83 -3.38 17.13
C THR A 43 -9.81 -3.97 15.72
N GLY A 44 -10.64 -4.96 15.45
CA GLY A 44 -10.63 -5.64 14.16
C GLY A 44 -9.39 -6.50 13.89
N MET A 45 -8.68 -6.95 14.96
CA MET A 45 -7.49 -7.80 14.87
C MET A 45 -7.76 -9.20 14.28
N SER A 46 -8.98 -9.50 13.89
CA SER A 46 -9.30 -10.76 13.22
C SER A 46 -8.69 -10.83 11.83
N GLY A 47 -8.40 -12.03 11.35
CA GLY A 47 -7.97 -12.29 9.98
C GLY A 47 -9.04 -11.89 8.95
N GLY A 48 -10.29 -11.81 9.38
CA GLY A 48 -11.41 -11.50 8.49
C GLY A 48 -11.77 -12.65 7.54
N ASN A 49 -12.68 -12.35 6.61
CA ASN A 49 -13.12 -13.32 5.62
C ASN A 49 -12.15 -13.37 4.43
N TRP A 50 -11.44 -14.48 4.26
CA TRP A 50 -10.47 -14.69 3.17
C TRP A 50 -11.06 -14.55 1.75
N LYS A 51 -12.36 -14.81 1.55
CA LYS A 51 -13.04 -14.60 0.26
C LYS A 51 -13.08 -13.11 -0.12
N VAL A 52 -13.16 -12.24 0.89
CA VAL A 52 -13.05 -10.79 0.69
C VAL A 52 -11.63 -10.40 0.32
N TRP A 53 -10.62 -10.99 0.94
CA TRP A 53 -9.23 -10.77 0.55
C TRP A 53 -9.01 -11.09 -0.93
N LEU A 54 -9.43 -12.28 -1.34
CA LEU A 54 -9.27 -12.74 -2.72
C LEU A 54 -10.07 -11.86 -3.69
N GLY A 55 -11.34 -11.60 -3.42
CA GLY A 55 -12.20 -10.81 -4.30
C GLY A 55 -11.69 -9.37 -4.49
N TYR A 56 -11.33 -8.69 -3.40
CA TYR A 56 -10.75 -7.35 -3.47
C TYR A 56 -9.34 -7.37 -4.08
N GLY A 57 -8.55 -8.41 -3.81
CA GLY A 57 -7.22 -8.59 -4.42
C GLY A 57 -7.31 -8.70 -5.95
N VAL A 58 -8.23 -9.51 -6.46
CA VAL A 58 -8.48 -9.63 -7.92
C VAL A 58 -8.89 -8.27 -8.51
N VAL A 59 -9.81 -7.55 -7.86
CA VAL A 59 -10.22 -6.21 -8.32
C VAL A 59 -9.03 -5.25 -8.37
N LEU A 60 -8.15 -5.29 -7.36
CA LEU A 60 -6.98 -4.43 -7.29
C LEU A 60 -5.97 -4.73 -8.42
N VAL A 61 -5.64 -6.00 -8.62
CA VAL A 61 -4.75 -6.43 -9.71
C VAL A 61 -5.34 -6.07 -11.08
N ALA A 62 -6.64 -6.31 -11.27
CA ALA A 62 -7.33 -5.94 -12.51
C ALA A 62 -7.33 -4.42 -12.74
N TYR A 63 -7.47 -3.62 -11.70
CA TYR A 63 -7.39 -2.16 -11.78
C TYR A 63 -6.00 -1.70 -12.28
N TYR A 64 -4.92 -2.20 -11.70
CA TYR A 64 -3.57 -1.83 -12.14
C TYR A 64 -3.26 -2.36 -13.54
N GLY A 65 -3.71 -3.57 -13.88
CA GLY A 65 -3.60 -4.10 -15.23
C GLY A 65 -4.33 -3.24 -16.27
N LEU A 66 -5.56 -2.82 -15.96
CA LEU A 66 -6.33 -1.90 -16.81
C LEU A 66 -5.62 -0.54 -16.94
N GLN A 67 -5.12 0.01 -15.85
CA GLN A 67 -4.36 1.27 -15.85
C GLN A 67 -3.14 1.16 -16.79
N THR A 68 -2.40 0.06 -16.73
CA THR A 68 -1.24 -0.17 -17.63
C THR A 68 -1.66 -0.22 -19.10
N ILE A 69 -2.76 -0.94 -19.41
CA ILE A 69 -3.31 -1.01 -20.77
C ILE A 69 -3.71 0.39 -21.25
N LEU A 70 -4.40 1.18 -20.42
CA LEU A 70 -4.81 2.54 -20.78
C LEU A 70 -3.58 3.45 -20.98
N ASN A 71 -2.58 3.38 -20.09
CA ASN A 71 -1.34 4.14 -20.24
C ASN A 71 -0.65 3.82 -21.57
N TYR A 72 -0.60 2.56 -21.97
CA TYR A 72 -0.06 2.13 -23.26
C TYR A 72 -0.88 2.66 -24.44
N LEU A 73 -2.21 2.50 -24.41
CA LEU A 73 -3.11 2.95 -25.49
C LEU A 73 -3.10 4.45 -25.69
N PHE A 74 -3.06 5.22 -24.59
CA PHE A 74 -3.02 6.69 -24.64
C PHE A 74 -1.61 7.26 -24.73
N LYS A 75 -0.57 6.41 -24.86
CA LYS A 75 0.84 6.82 -24.94
C LYS A 75 1.30 7.67 -23.73
N LEU A 76 0.76 7.38 -22.56
CA LEU A 76 1.13 8.04 -21.30
C LEU A 76 2.36 7.39 -20.65
N GLY A 77 2.80 6.23 -21.16
CA GLY A 77 3.98 5.48 -20.73
C GLY A 77 4.61 4.73 -21.92
N GLN A 78 5.81 4.25 -21.70
CA GLN A 78 6.53 3.41 -22.68
C GLN A 78 6.65 1.99 -22.13
N VAL A 79 6.53 1.02 -23.03
CA VAL A 79 6.89 -0.37 -22.68
C VAL A 79 8.41 -0.46 -22.66
N VAL A 80 8.95 -0.81 -21.52
CA VAL A 80 10.39 -1.00 -21.34
C VAL A 80 10.68 -2.49 -21.19
N ASP A 81 11.78 -2.91 -21.75
CA ASP A 81 12.29 -4.27 -21.56
C ASP A 81 12.61 -4.52 -20.08
N ILE A 82 12.27 -5.71 -19.56
CA ILE A 82 12.39 -6.06 -18.13
C ILE A 82 13.82 -5.90 -17.62
N LYS A 83 14.81 -6.32 -18.39
CA LYS A 83 16.21 -6.22 -17.97
C LYS A 83 16.73 -4.79 -17.99
N THR A 84 16.15 -3.95 -18.81
CA THR A 84 16.38 -2.50 -18.80
C THR A 84 15.70 -1.83 -17.59
N ALA A 85 14.48 -2.23 -17.27
CA ALA A 85 13.74 -1.71 -16.11
C ALA A 85 14.32 -2.21 -14.78
N LEU A 86 14.87 -3.43 -14.75
CA LEU A 86 15.47 -4.08 -13.60
C LEU A 86 16.94 -4.45 -13.86
N PRO A 87 17.88 -3.48 -13.75
CA PRO A 87 19.30 -3.71 -14.09
C PRO A 87 19.95 -4.86 -13.32
N GLN A 88 19.44 -5.21 -12.13
CA GLN A 88 19.89 -6.38 -11.37
C GLN A 88 19.59 -7.70 -12.08
N LEU A 89 18.70 -7.73 -13.05
CA LEU A 89 18.39 -8.89 -13.88
C LEU A 89 19.11 -8.87 -15.22
N ALA A 90 19.88 -7.84 -15.55
CA ALA A 90 20.54 -7.68 -16.85
C ALA A 90 21.47 -8.87 -17.18
N ALA A 91 22.16 -9.42 -16.18
CA ALA A 91 23.04 -10.58 -16.31
C ALA A 91 22.30 -11.92 -16.12
N SER A 92 20.99 -11.93 -15.93
CA SER A 92 20.21 -13.15 -15.73
C SER A 92 20.22 -13.99 -17.02
N PRO A 93 20.55 -15.29 -16.94
CA PRO A 93 20.46 -16.20 -18.09
C PRO A 93 19.01 -16.56 -18.44
N ILE A 94 18.05 -16.15 -17.62
CA ILE A 94 16.63 -16.46 -17.82
C ILE A 94 16.08 -15.59 -18.94
N PRO A 95 15.40 -16.18 -19.96
CA PRO A 95 14.73 -15.40 -21.01
C PRO A 95 13.63 -14.51 -20.43
N ASP A 96 13.42 -13.32 -21.00
CA ASP A 96 12.43 -12.35 -20.53
C ASP A 96 11.01 -12.93 -20.45
N ALA A 97 10.64 -13.77 -21.42
CA ALA A 97 9.37 -14.49 -21.43
C ALA A 97 9.15 -15.37 -20.17
N ALA A 98 10.24 -15.90 -19.58
CA ALA A 98 10.18 -16.68 -18.36
C ALA A 98 10.27 -15.80 -17.10
N LEU A 99 10.87 -14.60 -17.21
CA LEU A 99 10.91 -13.62 -16.09
C LEU A 99 9.53 -13.05 -15.77
N ILE A 100 8.70 -12.80 -16.79
CA ILE A 100 7.36 -12.22 -16.61
C ILE A 100 6.51 -13.03 -15.59
N PRO A 101 6.28 -14.35 -15.78
CA PRO A 101 5.49 -15.12 -14.83
C PRO A 101 6.14 -15.21 -13.44
N VAL A 102 7.47 -15.27 -13.36
CA VAL A 102 8.19 -15.27 -12.07
C VAL A 102 7.95 -13.96 -11.32
N LEU A 103 8.11 -12.82 -11.98
CA LEU A 103 7.87 -11.51 -11.41
C LEU A 103 6.38 -11.31 -11.06
N ALA A 104 5.46 -11.81 -11.87
CA ALA A 104 4.04 -11.76 -11.57
C ALA A 104 3.69 -12.57 -10.31
N ILE A 105 4.23 -13.78 -10.14
CA ILE A 105 4.06 -14.59 -8.94
C ILE A 105 4.67 -13.88 -7.72
N GLN A 106 5.88 -13.35 -7.88
CA GLN A 106 6.52 -12.57 -6.82
C GLN A 106 5.65 -11.38 -6.40
N THR A 107 5.14 -10.63 -7.35
CA THR A 107 4.36 -9.41 -7.12
C THR A 107 3.00 -9.69 -6.49
N VAL A 108 2.29 -10.72 -6.96
CA VAL A 108 0.90 -10.97 -6.54
C VAL A 108 0.82 -11.90 -5.32
N ILE A 109 1.82 -12.74 -5.08
CA ILE A 109 1.79 -13.75 -4.01
C ILE A 109 2.88 -13.48 -2.97
N LEU A 110 4.16 -13.57 -3.35
CA LEU A 110 5.25 -13.53 -2.37
C LEU A 110 5.46 -12.15 -1.76
N GLY A 111 5.46 -11.11 -2.58
CA GLY A 111 5.67 -9.73 -2.13
C GLY A 111 4.61 -9.28 -1.11
N PRO A 112 3.31 -9.46 -1.39
CA PRO A 112 2.26 -9.13 -0.42
C PRO A 112 2.36 -9.92 0.89
N LEU A 113 2.75 -11.19 0.85
CA LEU A 113 2.95 -12.00 2.04
C LEU A 113 4.13 -11.49 2.89
N LEU A 114 5.24 -11.13 2.24
CA LEU A 114 6.40 -10.55 2.93
C LEU A 114 6.12 -9.13 3.44
N GLY A 115 5.40 -8.34 2.66
CA GLY A 115 4.99 -6.97 3.02
C GLY A 115 3.87 -6.89 4.07
N LEU A 116 3.20 -8.02 4.35
CA LEU A 116 2.01 -8.07 5.19
C LEU A 116 2.25 -7.51 6.60
N ILE A 117 3.38 -7.84 7.22
CA ILE A 117 3.71 -7.40 8.59
C ILE A 117 3.94 -5.89 8.64
N ILE A 118 4.63 -5.33 7.64
CA ILE A 118 4.91 -3.89 7.55
C ILE A 118 3.59 -3.13 7.33
N SER A 119 2.81 -3.56 6.34
CA SER A 119 1.51 -2.96 6.04
C SER A 119 0.53 -3.11 7.20
N PHE A 120 0.60 -4.21 7.97
CA PHE A 120 -0.22 -4.38 9.16
C PHE A 120 0.06 -3.31 10.22
N GLY A 121 1.32 -2.90 10.40
CA GLY A 121 1.67 -1.83 11.34
C GLY A 121 0.92 -0.52 11.02
N GLU A 122 0.88 -0.15 9.74
CA GLU A 122 0.12 1.02 9.30
C GLU A 122 -1.40 0.80 9.39
N GLU A 123 -1.90 -0.29 8.83
CA GLU A 123 -3.33 -0.55 8.72
C GLU A 123 -4.01 -0.76 10.07
N TYR A 124 -3.28 -1.26 11.05
CA TYR A 124 -3.80 -1.34 12.41
C TYR A 124 -4.07 0.04 13.00
N GLY A 125 -3.19 1.00 12.74
CA GLY A 125 -3.42 2.40 13.11
C GLY A 125 -4.57 3.03 12.31
N TRP A 126 -4.55 2.89 10.99
CA TRP A 126 -5.52 3.51 10.10
C TRP A 126 -6.90 2.85 10.19
N ARG A 127 -6.99 1.55 9.93
CA ARG A 127 -8.28 0.83 9.81
C ARG A 127 -8.71 0.18 11.12
N GLY A 128 -7.75 -0.27 11.93
CA GLY A 128 -8.05 -0.85 13.22
C GLY A 128 -8.48 0.19 14.26
N TYR A 129 -7.89 1.38 14.24
CA TYR A 129 -8.19 2.44 15.22
C TYR A 129 -8.90 3.63 14.61
N LEU A 130 -8.23 4.41 13.75
CA LEU A 130 -8.71 5.71 13.33
C LEU A 130 -10.01 5.61 12.53
N GLN A 131 -10.15 4.62 11.65
CA GLN A 131 -11.39 4.39 10.93
C GLN A 131 -12.56 4.14 11.88
N THR A 132 -12.37 3.34 12.92
CA THR A 132 -13.44 3.01 13.89
C THR A 132 -13.95 4.25 14.63
N GLU A 133 -13.08 5.21 14.87
CA GLU A 133 -13.45 6.48 15.49
C GLU A 133 -14.11 7.44 14.49
N LEU A 134 -13.53 7.58 13.30
CA LEU A 134 -14.01 8.55 12.30
C LEU A 134 -15.34 8.17 11.67
N ILE A 135 -15.66 6.88 11.52
CA ILE A 135 -16.96 6.46 10.95
C ILE A 135 -18.17 6.86 11.83
N ARG A 136 -17.93 7.27 13.08
CA ARG A 136 -18.97 7.89 13.95
C ARG A 136 -19.48 9.22 13.37
N LEU A 137 -18.70 9.89 12.52
CA LEU A 137 -19.10 11.09 11.79
C LEU A 137 -19.94 10.78 10.53
N GLY A 138 -20.28 9.51 10.34
CA GLY A 138 -20.85 8.95 9.12
C GLY A 138 -19.79 8.22 8.30
N ARG A 139 -20.16 7.04 7.79
CA ARG A 139 -19.22 6.12 7.11
C ARG A 139 -18.44 6.78 5.97
N VAL A 140 -19.14 7.46 5.07
CA VAL A 140 -18.51 8.11 3.91
C VAL A 140 -17.57 9.23 4.34
N ARG A 141 -18.05 10.12 5.22
CA ARG A 141 -17.26 11.25 5.71
C ARG A 141 -16.04 10.80 6.51
N GLY A 142 -16.21 9.80 7.38
CA GLY A 142 -15.12 9.28 8.20
C GLY A 142 -14.01 8.64 7.37
N ILE A 143 -14.36 7.85 6.35
CA ILE A 143 -13.38 7.24 5.44
C ILE A 143 -12.69 8.31 4.59
N PHE A 144 -13.42 9.33 4.12
CA PHE A 144 -12.84 10.47 3.42
C PHE A 144 -11.78 11.18 4.26
N LEU A 145 -12.13 11.56 5.49
CA LEU A 145 -11.21 12.22 6.41
C LEU A 145 -9.97 11.37 6.70
N LEU A 146 -10.16 10.07 6.90
CA LEU A 146 -9.04 9.15 7.06
C LEU A 146 -8.10 9.19 5.86
N GLY A 147 -8.64 9.15 4.64
CA GLY A 147 -7.84 9.23 3.41
C GLY A 147 -7.06 10.53 3.30
N VAL A 148 -7.67 11.66 3.67
CA VAL A 148 -6.99 12.97 3.69
C VAL A 148 -5.85 12.98 4.71
N ILE A 149 -6.11 12.52 5.94
CA ILE A 149 -5.09 12.45 7.01
C ILE A 149 -3.93 11.53 6.57
N TRP A 150 -4.23 10.37 6.00
CA TRP A 150 -3.24 9.42 5.51
C TRP A 150 -2.41 10.00 4.37
N GLY A 151 -3.03 10.72 3.44
CA GLY A 151 -2.32 11.41 2.36
C GLY A 151 -1.37 12.50 2.86
N ILE A 152 -1.82 13.33 3.83
CA ILE A 152 -1.00 14.37 4.47
C ILE A 152 0.18 13.74 5.23
N TRP A 153 -0.03 12.58 5.85
CA TRP A 153 1.03 11.86 6.56
C TRP A 153 2.23 11.50 5.65
N HIS A 154 2.02 11.36 4.33
CA HIS A 154 3.10 11.12 3.38
C HIS A 154 3.89 12.40 2.98
N TRP A 155 3.37 13.60 3.27
CA TRP A 155 4.01 14.84 2.78
C TRP A 155 5.49 14.98 3.16
N PRO A 156 5.92 14.73 4.40
CA PRO A 156 7.32 14.87 4.77
C PRO A 156 8.26 14.06 3.86
N VAL A 157 7.92 12.81 3.55
CA VAL A 157 8.75 11.96 2.69
C VAL A 157 8.66 12.34 1.21
N ILE A 158 7.52 12.86 0.75
CA ILE A 158 7.35 13.41 -0.60
C ILE A 158 8.26 14.64 -0.79
N TRP A 159 8.33 15.52 0.20
CA TRP A 159 9.22 16.68 0.17
C TRP A 159 10.70 16.31 0.23
N MET A 160 11.03 15.12 0.70
CA MET A 160 12.36 14.52 0.61
C MET A 160 12.64 13.82 -0.74
N GLY A 161 11.68 13.88 -1.69
CA GLY A 161 11.82 13.29 -3.04
C GLY A 161 11.27 11.88 -3.19
N TYR A 162 10.56 11.34 -2.18
CA TYR A 162 9.94 10.02 -2.27
C TYR A 162 8.68 10.06 -3.15
N ASN A 163 8.43 9.04 -3.96
CA ASN A 163 7.30 8.86 -4.90
C ASN A 163 7.17 9.92 -6.00
N PHE A 164 7.41 11.20 -5.71
CA PHE A 164 7.22 12.32 -6.65
C PHE A 164 8.46 13.22 -6.70
N PRO A 165 9.62 12.71 -7.12
CA PRO A 165 10.87 13.50 -7.15
C PRO A 165 10.73 14.71 -8.07
N GLY A 166 11.14 15.88 -7.58
CA GLY A 166 11.05 17.16 -8.30
C GLY A 166 9.65 17.78 -8.38
N GLN A 167 8.62 17.12 -7.81
CA GLN A 167 7.22 17.57 -7.87
C GLN A 167 6.55 17.57 -6.48
N PRO A 168 7.13 18.17 -5.44
CA PRO A 168 6.64 18.00 -4.07
C PRO A 168 5.20 18.50 -3.87
N VAL A 169 4.84 19.64 -4.46
CA VAL A 169 3.49 20.20 -4.30
C VAL A 169 2.45 19.36 -5.02
N LEU A 170 2.65 19.10 -6.31
CA LEU A 170 1.73 18.29 -7.11
C LEU A 170 1.67 16.85 -6.58
N GLY A 171 2.81 16.28 -6.20
CA GLY A 171 2.90 14.95 -5.59
C GLY A 171 2.15 14.86 -4.26
N SER A 172 2.21 15.90 -3.42
CA SER A 172 1.44 15.96 -2.18
C SER A 172 -0.07 15.93 -2.42
N LEU A 173 -0.55 16.69 -3.41
CA LEU A 173 -1.98 16.70 -3.77
C LEU A 173 -2.41 15.37 -4.40
N ALA A 174 -1.60 14.83 -5.30
CA ALA A 174 -1.85 13.52 -5.92
C ALA A 174 -1.89 12.40 -4.88
N MET A 175 -0.97 12.44 -3.88
CA MET A 175 -0.94 11.48 -2.79
C MET A 175 -2.21 11.53 -1.94
N VAL A 176 -2.72 12.72 -1.62
CA VAL A 176 -3.99 12.86 -0.90
C VAL A 176 -5.13 12.24 -1.70
N ALA A 177 -5.24 12.55 -3.00
CA ALA A 177 -6.28 11.98 -3.85
C ALA A 177 -6.20 10.45 -3.92
N MET A 178 -5.00 9.90 -4.10
CA MET A 178 -4.74 8.46 -4.12
C MET A 178 -5.08 7.80 -2.78
N CYS A 179 -4.65 8.38 -1.66
CA CYS A 179 -4.95 7.88 -0.32
C CYS A 179 -6.45 7.92 0.00
N VAL A 180 -7.19 8.92 -0.50
CA VAL A 180 -8.66 8.95 -0.35
C VAL A 180 -9.30 7.79 -1.11
N ILE A 181 -8.91 7.54 -2.36
CA ILE A 181 -9.44 6.43 -3.15
C ILE A 181 -9.13 5.09 -2.47
N LEU A 182 -7.87 4.88 -2.06
CA LEU A 182 -7.46 3.67 -1.34
C LEU A 182 -8.13 3.55 0.03
N ALA A 183 -8.38 4.66 0.72
CA ALA A 183 -9.08 4.63 2.00
C ALA A 183 -10.50 4.07 1.86
N TYR A 184 -11.22 4.44 0.81
CA TYR A 184 -12.51 3.83 0.51
C TYR A 184 -12.39 2.36 0.19
N PHE A 185 -11.47 1.99 -0.70
CA PHE A 185 -11.27 0.60 -1.11
C PHE A 185 -10.92 -0.30 0.08
N LEU A 186 -9.87 0.04 0.84
CA LEU A 186 -9.43 -0.71 2.00
C LEU A 186 -10.44 -0.64 3.15
N GLY A 187 -11.03 0.53 3.38
CA GLY A 187 -12.01 0.75 4.44
C GLY A 187 -13.26 -0.12 4.26
N TYR A 188 -13.81 -0.19 3.07
CA TYR A 188 -14.93 -1.07 2.79
C TYR A 188 -14.56 -2.55 2.80
N ALA A 189 -13.34 -2.91 2.37
CA ALA A 189 -12.83 -4.27 2.48
C ALA A 189 -12.78 -4.73 3.94
N VAL A 190 -12.28 -3.88 4.85
CA VAL A 190 -12.25 -4.17 6.30
C VAL A 190 -13.66 -4.32 6.87
N ILE A 191 -14.56 -3.40 6.54
CA ILE A 191 -15.96 -3.48 7.00
C ILE A 191 -16.61 -4.78 6.53
N LYS A 192 -16.37 -5.18 5.28
CA LYS A 192 -16.97 -6.39 4.68
C LYS A 192 -16.34 -7.68 5.21
N SER A 193 -15.05 -7.68 5.48
CA SER A 193 -14.32 -8.85 5.98
C SER A 193 -14.37 -9.00 7.48
N ASN A 194 -14.64 -7.91 8.20
CA ASN A 194 -14.56 -7.82 9.66
C ASN A 194 -13.15 -8.15 10.20
N GLY A 195 -12.10 -7.67 9.49
CA GLY A 195 -10.72 -7.91 9.91
C GLY A 195 -9.71 -6.96 9.27
N VAL A 196 -8.84 -6.36 10.09
CA VAL A 196 -7.82 -5.40 9.66
C VAL A 196 -6.73 -6.03 8.78
N TRP A 197 -6.48 -7.33 8.94
CA TRP A 197 -5.53 -8.07 8.10
C TRP A 197 -5.90 -8.05 6.62
N THR A 198 -7.19 -7.90 6.30
CA THR A 198 -7.64 -7.67 4.92
C THR A 198 -7.02 -6.41 4.33
N ALA A 199 -7.05 -5.29 5.07
CA ALA A 199 -6.42 -4.05 4.60
C ALA A 199 -4.91 -4.19 4.51
N ALA A 200 -4.27 -4.84 5.48
CA ALA A 200 -2.82 -5.07 5.46
C ALA A 200 -2.39 -5.87 4.21
N TYR A 201 -3.11 -6.93 3.87
CA TYR A 201 -2.86 -7.70 2.66
C TYR A 201 -3.06 -6.87 1.39
N LEU A 202 -4.19 -6.17 1.28
CA LEU A 202 -4.51 -5.36 0.11
C LEU A 202 -3.56 -4.17 -0.05
N HIS A 203 -3.11 -3.57 1.05
CA HIS A 203 -2.10 -2.51 1.04
C HIS A 203 -0.75 -3.05 0.53
N ALA A 204 -0.29 -4.17 1.08
CA ALA A 204 0.94 -4.82 0.62
C ALA A 204 0.83 -5.21 -0.87
N LEU A 205 -0.30 -5.78 -1.29
CA LEU A 205 -0.57 -6.11 -2.69
C LEU A 205 -0.58 -4.86 -3.58
N SER A 206 -1.19 -3.75 -3.14
CA SER A 206 -1.19 -2.48 -3.86
C SER A 206 0.22 -1.98 -4.11
N ASN A 207 1.06 -1.94 -3.06
CA ASN A 207 2.44 -1.47 -3.17
C ASN A 207 3.27 -2.32 -4.15
N GLN A 208 3.12 -3.64 -4.10
CA GLN A 208 3.84 -4.55 -5.01
C GLN A 208 3.33 -4.45 -6.45
N THR A 209 2.01 -4.43 -6.63
CA THR A 209 1.39 -4.40 -7.96
C THR A 209 1.64 -3.06 -8.65
N LEU A 210 1.54 -1.95 -7.93
CA LEU A 210 1.90 -0.62 -8.45
C LEU A 210 3.35 -0.60 -8.94
N SER A 211 4.29 -1.10 -8.14
CA SER A 211 5.70 -1.14 -8.51
C SER A 211 5.95 -2.00 -9.75
N PHE A 212 5.26 -3.14 -9.89
CA PHE A 212 5.38 -4.03 -11.04
C PHE A 212 4.85 -3.39 -12.33
N PHE A 213 3.69 -2.76 -12.28
CA PHE A 213 3.07 -2.17 -13.46
C PHE A 213 3.62 -0.77 -13.83
N MET A 214 4.48 -0.21 -13.01
CA MET A 214 5.22 1.03 -13.31
C MET A 214 6.64 0.77 -13.85
N LEU A 215 7.06 -0.51 -13.98
CA LEU A 215 8.29 -0.89 -14.68
C LEU A 215 8.11 -0.70 -16.19
#